data_cf45863c3a562392be25092a74b8b41d
#
_entry.id   cf45863c3a562392be25092a74b8b41d
#
_cell.length_a   1.000
_cell.length_b   1.000
_cell.length_c   1.000
_cell.angle_alpha   90.00
_cell.angle_beta   90.00
_cell.angle_gamma   90.00
#
_symmetry.space_group_name_H-M   'P 1'
#
loop_
_entity.id
_entity.type
_entity.pdbx_description
1 polymer ?
#
loop_
_entity_poly.entity_id
_entity_poly.type
_entity_poly.pdbx_seq_one_letter_code
_entity_poly.pdbx_strand_id
1 'polypeptide(L)'
;MRETTKLEPACQSFLVDTLEALLHQDSPTGFTAQVVGVAEGLARELGFATRRTNKGNLVVTVPGRESGRTVGLCAHVDTLGLMVRSITADGMLMVTKVGGPLLATLDGEYCRIYTREGKVYTGTVLSLSPSVHVQDDAATRPRDEKNMAVRIDEKVRTRDDVLALGIAAGDFVCYDPKTVVTESGFVKSRFLDDKASAACLLTLLWQMRQTGSRPRFDTYFTFTVHEETGHGGATLPTVDELLALDMGCIGEDLGCTEYQVSICAKDSGGPYDYEMVSRLVQLAKEQGVDYSVDIYPHYGSDVGAAWRAGMDCRAALIGPGVHASHGMERTHLDGLTATLQLAGLYLELA
;
A
#
# COMPACT_ATOMS: atom_id res chain seq x y z
N MET A 1 24.20 -12.82 -8.28
CA MET A 1 23.05 -12.83 -7.36
C MET A 1 23.36 -13.86 -6.28
N ARG A 2 23.32 -13.47 -5.01
CA ARG A 2 23.37 -14.45 -3.91
C ARG A 2 22.02 -15.17 -3.91
N GLU A 3 22.00 -16.46 -3.60
CA GLU A 3 20.76 -17.22 -3.48
C GLU A 3 20.04 -16.67 -2.24
N THR A 4 18.93 -15.95 -2.44
CA THR A 4 18.07 -15.47 -1.35
C THR A 4 17.57 -16.69 -0.56
N THR A 5 17.69 -16.66 0.75
CA THR A 5 17.19 -17.75 1.58
C THR A 5 15.66 -17.86 1.36
N LYS A 6 15.22 -18.93 0.71
CA LYS A 6 13.80 -19.12 0.38
C LYS A 6 12.99 -19.26 1.66
N LEU A 7 11.79 -18.67 1.66
CA LEU A 7 10.82 -18.90 2.73
C LEU A 7 10.40 -20.37 2.73
N GLU A 8 10.11 -20.89 3.93
CA GLU A 8 9.43 -22.17 4.07
C GLU A 8 8.12 -22.14 3.27
N PRO A 9 7.72 -23.24 2.58
CA PRO A 9 6.55 -23.24 1.70
C PRO A 9 5.26 -22.72 2.37
N ALA A 10 5.03 -23.09 3.65
CA ALA A 10 3.86 -22.62 4.39
C ALA A 10 3.89 -21.10 4.65
N CYS A 11 5.06 -20.54 4.90
CA CYS A 11 5.24 -19.09 5.08
C CYS A 11 5.03 -18.35 3.77
N GLN A 12 5.57 -18.87 2.67
CA GLN A 12 5.36 -18.28 1.35
C GLN A 12 3.88 -18.31 0.93
N SER A 13 3.18 -19.44 1.18
CA SER A 13 1.75 -19.53 0.91
C SER A 13 0.97 -18.49 1.72
N PHE A 14 1.23 -18.40 3.03
CA PHE A 14 0.56 -17.41 3.87
C PHE A 14 0.81 -15.96 3.41
N LEU A 15 2.03 -15.64 2.99
CA LEU A 15 2.37 -14.32 2.45
C LEU A 15 1.57 -14.01 1.19
N VAL A 16 1.53 -14.94 0.24
CA VAL A 16 0.82 -14.76 -1.04
C VAL A 16 -0.70 -14.67 -0.80
N ASP A 17 -1.27 -15.60 -0.05
CA ASP A 17 -2.71 -15.63 0.26
C ASP A 17 -3.14 -14.35 0.99
N THR A 18 -2.32 -13.86 1.92
CA THR A 18 -2.56 -12.60 2.65
C THR A 18 -2.49 -11.40 1.70
N LEU A 19 -1.48 -11.35 0.84
CA LEU A 19 -1.34 -10.26 -0.14
C LEU A 19 -2.54 -10.22 -1.09
N GLU A 20 -2.96 -11.36 -1.64
CA GLU A 20 -4.13 -11.45 -2.51
C GLU A 20 -5.41 -11.04 -1.77
N ALA A 21 -5.59 -11.49 -0.52
CA ALA A 21 -6.74 -11.10 0.30
C ALA A 21 -6.81 -9.58 0.53
N LEU A 22 -5.68 -8.92 0.77
CA LEU A 22 -5.61 -7.46 0.90
C LEU A 22 -5.86 -6.75 -0.43
N LEU A 23 -5.23 -7.22 -1.53
CA LEU A 23 -5.35 -6.62 -2.86
C LEU A 23 -6.78 -6.65 -3.41
N HIS A 24 -7.55 -7.69 -3.07
CA HIS A 24 -8.95 -7.81 -3.48
C HIS A 24 -9.93 -6.89 -2.72
N GLN A 25 -9.46 -6.16 -1.69
CA GLN A 25 -10.29 -5.18 -0.99
C GLN A 25 -10.15 -3.80 -1.64
N ASP A 26 -11.26 -3.20 -2.01
CA ASP A 26 -11.29 -1.80 -2.39
C ASP A 26 -11.02 -0.93 -1.17
N SER A 27 -9.99 -0.09 -1.24
CA SER A 27 -9.56 0.68 -0.07
C SER A 27 -8.96 2.06 -0.41
N PRO A 28 -9.53 2.84 -1.34
CA PRO A 28 -9.02 4.20 -1.51
C PRO A 28 -9.09 4.97 -0.18
N THR A 29 -8.13 5.87 0.02
CA THR A 29 -8.04 6.66 1.27
C THR A 29 -9.38 7.26 1.64
N GLY A 30 -9.85 7.00 2.87
CA GLY A 30 -11.18 7.39 3.36
C GLY A 30 -12.25 6.31 3.17
N PHE A 31 -11.98 5.21 2.45
CA PHE A 31 -12.87 4.07 2.25
C PHE A 31 -12.18 2.74 2.62
N THR A 32 -11.64 2.62 3.81
CA THR A 32 -10.70 1.57 4.20
C THR A 32 -11.26 0.54 5.18
N ALA A 33 -12.53 0.64 5.57
CA ALA A 33 -13.10 -0.19 6.63
C ALA A 33 -13.03 -1.70 6.32
N GLN A 34 -13.15 -2.10 5.06
CA GLN A 34 -13.14 -3.50 4.63
C GLN A 34 -11.73 -4.09 4.71
N VAL A 35 -10.71 -3.44 4.15
CA VAL A 35 -9.32 -3.91 4.19
C VAL A 35 -8.80 -3.98 5.62
N VAL A 36 -9.13 -2.98 6.46
CA VAL A 36 -8.80 -3.00 7.89
C VAL A 36 -9.48 -4.16 8.59
N GLY A 37 -10.73 -4.49 8.21
CA GLY A 37 -11.45 -5.66 8.71
C GLY A 37 -10.75 -6.97 8.39
N VAL A 38 -10.21 -7.12 7.18
CA VAL A 38 -9.43 -8.31 6.76
C VAL A 38 -8.14 -8.41 7.58
N ALA A 39 -7.36 -7.33 7.65
CA ALA A 39 -6.11 -7.31 8.43
C ALA A 39 -6.35 -7.60 9.92
N GLU A 40 -7.42 -7.03 10.50
CA GLU A 40 -7.78 -7.27 11.89
C GLU A 40 -8.23 -8.72 12.13
N GLY A 41 -9.02 -9.28 11.20
CA GLY A 41 -9.44 -10.69 11.24
C GLY A 41 -8.23 -11.62 11.29
N LEU A 42 -7.29 -11.47 10.36
CA LEU A 42 -6.06 -12.25 10.31
C LEU A 42 -5.23 -12.12 11.61
N ALA A 43 -5.02 -10.89 12.10
CA ALA A 43 -4.27 -10.69 13.34
C ALA A 43 -4.94 -11.35 14.56
N ARG A 44 -6.28 -11.30 14.65
CA ARG A 44 -7.05 -11.93 15.72
C ARG A 44 -7.04 -13.46 15.62
N GLU A 45 -7.15 -14.02 14.43
CA GLU A 45 -7.04 -15.47 14.20
C GLU A 45 -5.67 -16.00 14.62
N LEU A 46 -4.61 -15.21 14.45
CA LEU A 46 -3.28 -15.49 14.95
C LEU A 46 -3.15 -15.32 16.48
N GLY A 47 -4.19 -14.81 17.14
CA GLY A 47 -4.25 -14.67 18.61
C GLY A 47 -3.66 -13.36 19.15
N PHE A 48 -3.43 -12.35 18.30
CA PHE A 48 -2.90 -11.07 18.74
C PHE A 48 -4.01 -10.09 19.16
N ALA A 49 -3.71 -9.27 20.17
CA ALA A 49 -4.58 -8.18 20.61
C ALA A 49 -4.57 -7.02 19.59
N THR A 50 -5.75 -6.57 19.21
CA THR A 50 -5.94 -5.51 18.23
C THR A 50 -6.73 -4.35 18.81
N ARG A 51 -6.48 -3.14 18.32
CA ARG A 51 -7.32 -1.96 18.52
C ARG A 51 -7.34 -1.08 17.28
N ARG A 52 -8.42 -0.35 17.07
CA ARG A 52 -8.49 0.69 16.03
C ARG A 52 -8.36 2.07 16.64
N THR A 53 -7.66 2.96 15.94
CA THR A 53 -7.64 4.38 16.28
C THR A 53 -8.91 5.08 15.78
N ASN A 54 -9.17 6.30 16.24
CA ASN A 54 -10.31 7.10 15.74
C ASN A 54 -10.21 7.39 14.23
N LYS A 55 -9.00 7.44 13.68
CA LYS A 55 -8.76 7.60 12.23
C LYS A 55 -8.96 6.30 11.44
N GLY A 56 -9.02 5.15 12.11
CA GLY A 56 -9.20 3.86 11.47
C GLY A 56 -7.93 3.01 11.37
N ASN A 57 -6.75 3.50 11.76
CA ASN A 57 -5.54 2.68 11.80
C ASN A 57 -5.76 1.46 12.68
N LEU A 58 -5.33 0.29 12.24
CA LEU A 58 -5.28 -0.93 13.03
C LEU A 58 -3.93 -1.02 13.75
N VAL A 59 -3.96 -1.21 15.06
CA VAL A 59 -2.76 -1.43 15.88
C VAL A 59 -2.82 -2.81 16.49
N VAL A 60 -1.78 -3.60 16.26
CA VAL A 60 -1.54 -4.91 16.87
C VAL A 60 -0.40 -4.77 17.86
N THR A 61 -0.61 -5.18 19.11
CA THR A 61 0.40 -5.06 20.17
C THR A 61 1.05 -6.42 20.43
N VAL A 62 2.37 -6.46 20.37
CA VAL A 62 3.16 -7.67 20.66
C VAL A 62 4.13 -7.36 21.81
N PRO A 63 3.94 -8.00 22.99
CA PRO A 63 4.86 -7.81 24.12
C PRO A 63 6.26 -8.31 23.79
N GLY A 64 7.26 -7.51 24.11
CA GLY A 64 8.66 -7.83 23.96
C GLY A 64 9.18 -8.83 25.02
N ARG A 65 10.44 -9.24 24.86
CA ARG A 65 11.18 -10.04 25.84
C ARG A 65 11.90 -9.17 26.89
N GLU A 66 12.19 -7.93 26.52
CA GLU A 66 12.87 -6.93 27.34
C GLU A 66 12.02 -5.65 27.45
N SER A 67 12.16 -4.95 28.57
CA SER A 67 11.54 -3.63 28.80
C SER A 67 12.52 -2.49 28.53
N GLY A 68 12.03 -1.25 28.55
CA GLY A 68 12.85 -0.03 28.50
C GLY A 68 12.95 0.62 27.13
N ARG A 69 12.35 0.04 26.09
CA ARG A 69 12.21 0.61 24.76
C ARG A 69 10.91 0.11 24.11
N THR A 70 10.35 0.92 23.22
CA THR A 70 9.22 0.57 22.39
C THR A 70 9.57 0.74 20.91
N VAL A 71 9.08 -0.18 20.07
CA VAL A 71 9.31 -0.19 18.62
C VAL A 71 7.99 -0.15 17.89
N GLY A 72 7.90 0.67 16.86
CA GLY A 72 6.79 0.68 15.92
C GLY A 72 7.22 0.12 14.57
N LEU A 73 6.38 -0.74 13.98
CA LEU A 73 6.40 -1.03 12.55
C LEU A 73 5.09 -0.53 11.97
N CYS A 74 5.13 0.10 10.80
CA CYS A 74 3.92 0.49 10.09
C CYS A 74 4.02 0.18 8.60
N ALA A 75 2.86 -0.10 8.00
CA ALA A 75 2.64 -0.23 6.57
C ALA A 75 1.22 0.27 6.28
N HIS A 76 0.99 0.85 5.10
CA HIS A 76 -0.36 1.33 4.82
C HIS A 76 -1.20 0.31 4.03
N VAL A 77 -2.52 0.38 4.23
CA VAL A 77 -3.50 -0.46 3.54
C VAL A 77 -4.52 0.35 2.75
N ASP A 78 -4.49 1.68 2.88
CA ASP A 78 -5.20 2.55 1.96
C ASP A 78 -4.49 2.59 0.61
N THR A 79 -5.24 2.92 -0.41
CA THR A 79 -4.78 2.92 -1.79
C THR A 79 -5.16 4.20 -2.50
N LEU A 80 -4.59 4.39 -3.66
CA LEU A 80 -5.07 5.33 -4.65
C LEU A 80 -6.50 4.97 -5.08
N GLY A 81 -7.23 5.96 -5.55
CA GLY A 81 -8.58 5.78 -6.06
C GLY A 81 -9.09 7.00 -6.80
N LEU A 82 -10.38 6.98 -7.09
CA LEU A 82 -11.09 8.10 -7.68
C LEU A 82 -12.35 8.41 -6.86
N MET A 83 -12.88 9.62 -7.04
CA MET A 83 -14.12 10.06 -6.42
C MET A 83 -14.97 10.79 -7.43
N VAL A 84 -16.27 10.58 -7.43
CA VAL A 84 -17.21 11.29 -8.28
C VAL A 84 -17.17 12.79 -7.91
N ARG A 85 -16.81 13.62 -8.88
CA ARG A 85 -16.77 15.08 -8.73
C ARG A 85 -18.07 15.74 -9.21
N SER A 86 -18.57 15.30 -10.35
CA SER A 86 -19.80 15.82 -10.97
C SER A 86 -20.36 14.81 -11.97
N ILE A 87 -21.61 15.00 -12.38
CA ILE A 87 -22.30 14.22 -13.39
C ILE A 87 -22.58 15.12 -14.59
N THR A 88 -22.18 14.69 -15.77
CA THR A 88 -22.44 15.43 -17.02
C THR A 88 -23.92 15.38 -17.42
N ALA A 89 -24.32 16.23 -18.35
CA ALA A 89 -25.71 16.26 -18.83
C ALA A 89 -26.16 14.93 -19.48
N ASP A 90 -25.22 14.20 -20.09
CA ASP A 90 -25.40 12.91 -20.76
C ASP A 90 -25.10 11.70 -19.85
N GLY A 91 -24.93 11.90 -18.53
CA GLY A 91 -24.86 10.83 -17.53
C GLY A 91 -23.47 10.22 -17.32
N MET A 92 -22.38 10.84 -17.80
CA MET A 92 -21.02 10.40 -17.45
C MET A 92 -20.61 10.93 -16.06
N LEU A 93 -19.77 10.19 -15.33
CA LEU A 93 -19.22 10.66 -14.06
C LEU A 93 -17.85 11.30 -14.28
N MET A 94 -17.75 12.60 -14.08
CA MET A 94 -16.46 13.26 -13.97
C MET A 94 -15.86 12.94 -12.61
N VAL A 95 -14.58 12.58 -12.59
CA VAL A 95 -13.91 12.12 -11.37
C VAL A 95 -12.77 13.04 -10.96
N THR A 96 -12.38 12.94 -9.69
CA THR A 96 -11.15 13.50 -9.14
C THR A 96 -10.32 12.39 -8.50
N LYS A 97 -9.03 12.62 -8.39
CA LYS A 97 -8.09 11.66 -7.79
C LYS A 97 -8.24 11.62 -6.27
N VAL A 98 -8.05 10.43 -5.71
CA VAL A 98 -7.75 10.20 -4.30
C VAL A 98 -6.31 9.69 -4.25
N GLY A 99 -5.42 10.42 -3.58
CA GLY A 99 -3.97 10.22 -3.71
C GLY A 99 -3.44 10.67 -5.08
N GLY A 100 -2.40 10.01 -5.56
CA GLY A 100 -1.66 10.40 -6.77
C GLY A 100 -1.70 9.38 -7.93
N PRO A 101 -2.85 8.78 -8.35
CA PRO A 101 -2.87 7.80 -9.43
C PRO A 101 -2.41 8.39 -10.76
N LEU A 102 -1.64 7.59 -11.53
CA LEU A 102 -1.26 7.93 -12.89
C LEU A 102 -2.45 7.64 -13.83
N LEU A 103 -3.28 8.65 -14.08
CA LEU A 103 -4.56 8.51 -14.82
C LEU A 103 -4.41 7.87 -16.20
N ALA A 104 -3.26 8.06 -16.87
CA ALA A 104 -3.00 7.43 -18.16
C ALA A 104 -3.06 5.89 -18.11
N THR A 105 -2.79 5.28 -16.97
CA THR A 105 -2.86 3.81 -16.77
C THR A 105 -4.28 3.32 -16.52
N LEU A 106 -5.25 4.22 -16.38
CA LEU A 106 -6.64 3.91 -16.07
C LEU A 106 -7.57 3.99 -17.30
N ASP A 107 -7.09 4.44 -18.46
CA ASP A 107 -7.91 4.52 -19.67
C ASP A 107 -8.28 3.12 -20.16
N GLY A 108 -9.58 2.81 -20.12
CA GLY A 108 -10.13 1.48 -20.41
C GLY A 108 -10.27 0.57 -19.19
N GLU A 109 -10.01 1.06 -17.97
CA GLU A 109 -10.04 0.23 -16.77
C GLU A 109 -11.45 0.06 -16.21
N TYR A 110 -11.77 -1.14 -15.74
CA TYR A 110 -13.02 -1.43 -15.06
C TYR A 110 -13.00 -0.88 -13.64
N CYS A 111 -14.18 -0.44 -13.17
CA CYS A 111 -14.30 0.13 -11.84
C CYS A 111 -15.64 -0.22 -11.17
N ARG A 112 -15.67 -0.02 -9.86
CA ARG A 112 -16.85 -0.09 -9.00
C ARG A 112 -17.14 1.28 -8.43
N ILE A 113 -18.39 1.70 -8.46
CA ILE A 113 -18.88 2.96 -7.90
C ILE A 113 -19.67 2.63 -6.64
N TYR A 114 -19.24 3.13 -5.49
CA TYR A 114 -19.85 2.90 -4.19
C TYR A 114 -20.69 4.08 -3.78
N THR A 115 -22.01 3.91 -3.72
CA THR A 115 -22.93 4.96 -3.27
C THR A 115 -23.00 5.02 -1.74
N ARG A 116 -23.42 6.16 -1.19
CA ARG A 116 -23.60 6.33 0.26
C ARG A 116 -24.71 5.46 0.82
N GLU A 117 -25.63 4.98 -0.02
CA GLU A 117 -26.69 4.04 0.36
C GLU A 117 -26.23 2.57 0.38
N GLY A 118 -24.94 2.31 0.05
CA GLY A 118 -24.36 0.98 0.04
C GLY A 118 -24.61 0.18 -1.24
N LYS A 119 -25.17 0.80 -2.28
CA LYS A 119 -25.23 0.19 -3.61
C LYS A 119 -23.90 0.26 -4.32
N VAL A 120 -23.61 -0.74 -5.14
CA VAL A 120 -22.40 -0.80 -5.94
C VAL A 120 -22.78 -0.96 -7.40
N TYR A 121 -22.26 -0.07 -8.24
CA TYR A 121 -22.41 -0.14 -9.69
C TYR A 121 -21.06 -0.40 -10.34
N THR A 122 -21.07 -0.94 -11.55
CA THR A 122 -19.86 -1.10 -12.36
C THR A 122 -19.77 -0.03 -13.45
N GLY A 123 -18.57 0.15 -13.96
CA GLY A 123 -18.31 1.08 -15.04
C GLY A 123 -16.91 0.93 -15.61
N THR A 124 -16.59 1.82 -16.54
CA THR A 124 -15.28 1.88 -17.18
C THR A 124 -14.75 3.31 -17.10
N VAL A 125 -13.51 3.45 -16.64
CA VAL A 125 -12.78 4.72 -16.72
C VAL A 125 -12.32 4.93 -18.15
N LEU A 126 -12.69 6.04 -18.77
CA LEU A 126 -12.40 6.31 -20.18
C LEU A 126 -11.98 7.75 -20.40
N SER A 127 -11.19 7.98 -21.43
CA SER A 127 -11.04 9.30 -22.03
C SER A 127 -12.40 9.83 -22.53
N LEU A 128 -12.62 11.14 -22.49
CA LEU A 128 -13.78 11.78 -23.13
C LEU A 128 -13.74 11.69 -24.68
N SER A 129 -12.64 11.20 -25.24
CA SER A 129 -12.51 10.86 -26.66
C SER A 129 -12.12 9.38 -26.81
N PRO A 130 -13.01 8.41 -26.48
CA PRO A 130 -12.64 7.02 -26.38
C PRO A 130 -12.59 6.26 -27.72
N SER A 131 -13.05 6.84 -28.84
CA SER A 131 -13.20 6.12 -30.10
C SER A 131 -12.45 6.80 -31.25
N VAL A 132 -11.45 6.10 -31.78
CA VAL A 132 -10.65 6.55 -32.94
C VAL A 132 -11.47 6.68 -34.22
N HIS A 133 -12.65 6.05 -34.31
CA HIS A 133 -13.51 6.11 -35.48
C HIS A 133 -14.44 7.34 -35.51
N VAL A 134 -14.52 8.07 -34.40
CA VAL A 134 -15.47 9.21 -34.27
C VAL A 134 -14.81 10.48 -33.75
N GLN A 135 -13.62 10.38 -33.16
CA GLN A 135 -12.94 11.50 -32.48
C GLN A 135 -11.50 11.62 -32.95
N ASP A 136 -11.19 12.75 -33.59
CA ASP A 136 -9.88 12.98 -34.21
C ASP A 136 -8.73 13.00 -33.17
N ASP A 137 -9.02 13.39 -31.93
CA ASP A 137 -8.06 13.52 -30.84
C ASP A 137 -8.03 12.29 -29.88
N ALA A 138 -8.66 11.19 -30.23
CA ALA A 138 -8.73 10.00 -29.38
C ALA A 138 -7.35 9.51 -28.88
N ALA A 139 -6.33 9.57 -29.76
CA ALA A 139 -4.96 9.19 -29.41
C ALA A 139 -4.17 10.24 -28.63
N THR A 140 -4.53 11.53 -28.75
CA THR A 140 -3.72 12.64 -28.26
C THR A 140 -4.36 13.45 -27.12
N ARG A 141 -5.65 13.21 -26.81
CA ARG A 141 -6.32 13.87 -25.70
C ARG A 141 -5.60 13.56 -24.39
N PRO A 142 -5.25 14.53 -23.55
CA PRO A 142 -4.60 14.29 -22.27
C PRO A 142 -5.43 13.39 -21.36
N ARG A 143 -4.79 12.46 -20.67
CA ARG A 143 -5.39 11.59 -19.64
C ARG A 143 -5.25 12.28 -18.29
N ASP A 144 -6.08 13.26 -18.04
CA ASP A 144 -6.13 14.08 -16.83
C ASP A 144 -7.57 14.19 -16.29
N GLU A 145 -7.76 14.81 -15.12
CA GLU A 145 -9.07 14.93 -14.46
C GLU A 145 -10.11 15.74 -15.27
N LYS A 146 -9.69 16.49 -16.28
CA LYS A 146 -10.61 17.26 -17.15
C LYS A 146 -11.10 16.42 -18.33
N ASN A 147 -10.32 15.40 -18.70
CA ASN A 147 -10.49 14.65 -19.92
C ASN A 147 -10.83 13.16 -19.68
N MET A 148 -10.93 12.75 -18.41
CA MET A 148 -11.29 11.38 -18.03
C MET A 148 -12.63 11.37 -17.29
N ALA A 149 -13.45 10.34 -17.57
CA ALA A 149 -14.74 10.15 -16.93
C ALA A 149 -15.03 8.65 -16.75
N VAL A 150 -16.03 8.32 -15.93
CA VAL A 150 -16.55 6.96 -15.82
C VAL A 150 -17.84 6.85 -16.60
N ARG A 151 -17.89 5.86 -17.48
CA ARG A 151 -19.12 5.40 -18.13
C ARG A 151 -19.70 4.28 -17.26
N ILE A 152 -20.92 4.47 -16.80
CA ILE A 152 -21.64 3.53 -15.93
C ILE A 152 -22.25 2.42 -16.77
N ASP A 153 -22.26 1.18 -16.26
CA ASP A 153 -22.86 0.01 -16.93
C ASP A 153 -24.37 -0.10 -16.64
N GLU A 154 -25.08 1.05 -16.68
CA GLU A 154 -26.51 1.16 -16.49
C GLU A 154 -27.17 1.92 -17.64
N LYS A 155 -28.49 1.77 -17.83
CA LYS A 155 -29.25 2.44 -18.88
C LYS A 155 -29.52 3.90 -18.50
N VAL A 156 -28.49 4.73 -18.45
CA VAL A 156 -28.59 6.16 -18.19
C VAL A 156 -28.32 6.97 -19.45
N ARG A 157 -28.98 8.09 -19.61
CA ARG A 157 -28.80 9.04 -20.72
C ARG A 157 -28.75 10.48 -20.26
N THR A 158 -29.08 10.71 -19.01
CA THR A 158 -29.15 12.03 -18.42
C THR A 158 -28.57 12.04 -17.02
N ARG A 159 -28.23 13.24 -16.54
CA ARG A 159 -27.86 13.46 -15.16
C ARG A 159 -28.91 12.93 -14.18
N ASP A 160 -30.20 13.15 -14.47
CA ASP A 160 -31.29 12.76 -13.58
C ASP A 160 -31.42 11.24 -13.50
N ASP A 161 -31.16 10.50 -14.59
CA ASP A 161 -31.12 9.04 -14.55
C ASP A 161 -30.04 8.55 -13.56
N VAL A 162 -28.87 9.17 -13.58
CA VAL A 162 -27.75 8.81 -12.68
C VAL A 162 -28.10 9.15 -11.22
N LEU A 163 -28.69 10.32 -10.98
CA LEU A 163 -29.14 10.71 -9.65
C LEU A 163 -30.21 9.75 -9.11
N ALA A 164 -31.08 9.22 -9.98
CA ALA A 164 -32.09 8.22 -9.60
C ALA A 164 -31.49 6.87 -9.19
N LEU A 165 -30.26 6.53 -9.63
CA LEU A 165 -29.49 5.39 -9.13
C LEU A 165 -28.95 5.61 -7.71
N GLY A 166 -28.94 6.85 -7.22
CA GLY A 166 -28.36 7.24 -5.94
C GLY A 166 -26.87 7.60 -6.02
N ILE A 167 -26.32 7.71 -7.23
CA ILE A 167 -24.91 8.12 -7.44
C ILE A 167 -24.82 9.65 -7.33
N ALA A 168 -23.87 10.14 -6.54
CA ALA A 168 -23.70 11.56 -6.27
C ALA A 168 -22.23 11.95 -6.14
N ALA A 169 -21.97 13.26 -6.11
CA ALA A 169 -20.63 13.77 -5.80
C ALA A 169 -20.15 13.29 -4.43
N GLY A 170 -18.89 12.83 -4.37
CA GLY A 170 -18.29 12.27 -3.17
C GLY A 170 -18.44 10.76 -3.04
N ASP A 171 -19.07 10.08 -3.99
CA ASP A 171 -19.06 8.61 -4.06
C ASP A 171 -17.70 8.11 -4.56
N PHE A 172 -17.21 7.00 -3.96
CA PHE A 172 -15.92 6.43 -4.33
C PHE A 172 -15.99 5.64 -5.62
N VAL A 173 -14.94 5.73 -6.41
CA VAL A 173 -14.73 4.93 -7.62
C VAL A 173 -13.42 4.16 -7.45
N CYS A 174 -13.54 2.85 -7.33
CA CYS A 174 -12.45 1.92 -7.13
C CYS A 174 -12.19 1.15 -8.42
N TYR A 175 -10.97 1.20 -8.92
CA TYR A 175 -10.60 0.48 -10.15
C TYR A 175 -9.90 -0.84 -9.83
N ASP A 176 -9.93 -1.77 -10.79
CA ASP A 176 -9.45 -3.13 -10.57
C ASP A 176 -7.94 -3.20 -10.29
N PRO A 177 -7.51 -3.99 -9.28
CA PRO A 177 -6.10 -4.22 -8.98
C PRO A 177 -5.41 -5.04 -10.07
N LYS A 178 -6.12 -5.92 -10.76
CA LYS A 178 -5.59 -6.86 -11.77
C LYS A 178 -4.46 -7.74 -11.25
N THR A 179 -4.65 -8.31 -10.09
CA THR A 179 -3.66 -9.15 -9.42
C THR A 179 -3.37 -10.43 -10.20
N VAL A 180 -2.08 -10.70 -10.44
CA VAL A 180 -1.58 -11.93 -11.04
C VAL A 180 -0.29 -12.34 -10.34
N VAL A 181 -0.25 -13.53 -9.79
CA VAL A 181 0.97 -14.17 -9.29
C VAL A 181 1.44 -15.19 -10.32
N THR A 182 2.68 -15.08 -10.79
CA THR A 182 3.24 -15.97 -11.81
C THR A 182 3.97 -17.14 -11.17
N GLU A 183 4.10 -18.26 -11.88
CA GLU A 183 4.91 -19.41 -11.44
C GLU A 183 6.39 -19.05 -11.21
N SER A 184 6.90 -18.03 -11.90
CA SER A 184 8.27 -17.51 -11.75
C SER A 184 8.45 -16.56 -10.57
N GLY A 185 7.39 -16.31 -9.75
CA GLY A 185 7.46 -15.53 -8.53
C GLY A 185 7.16 -14.03 -8.70
N PHE A 186 6.84 -13.55 -9.90
CA PHE A 186 6.40 -12.16 -10.06
C PHE A 186 4.97 -11.97 -9.57
N VAL A 187 4.74 -10.86 -8.89
CA VAL A 187 3.42 -10.36 -8.53
C VAL A 187 3.17 -9.08 -9.28
N LYS A 188 2.16 -9.08 -10.15
CA LYS A 188 1.66 -7.89 -10.86
C LYS A 188 0.32 -7.52 -10.26
N SER A 189 0.18 -6.27 -9.84
CA SER A 189 -1.08 -5.74 -9.35
C SER A 189 -0.97 -4.22 -9.25
N ARG A 190 -2.05 -3.49 -9.26
CA ARG A 190 -2.09 -2.19 -8.61
C ARG A 190 -2.09 -2.39 -7.10
N PHE A 191 -1.69 -1.35 -6.36
CA PHE A 191 -1.79 -1.32 -4.90
C PHE A 191 -0.84 -2.29 -4.17
N LEU A 192 0.25 -2.74 -4.83
CA LEU A 192 1.40 -3.32 -4.14
C LEU A 192 2.02 -2.29 -3.19
N ASP A 193 1.97 -1.05 -3.57
CA ASP A 193 2.07 0.15 -2.75
C ASP A 193 0.76 0.34 -1.96
N ASP A 194 0.65 0.00 -0.66
CA ASP A 194 1.71 -0.66 0.12
C ASP A 194 1.18 -1.97 0.75
N LYS A 195 0.17 -2.57 0.12
CA LYS A 195 -0.37 -3.87 0.57
C LYS A 195 0.69 -4.98 0.58
N ALA A 196 1.76 -4.83 -0.21
CA ALA A 196 2.90 -5.74 -0.19
C ALA A 196 3.61 -5.74 1.16
N SER A 197 3.94 -4.56 1.69
CA SER A 197 4.57 -4.46 3.02
C SER A 197 3.59 -4.80 4.14
N ALA A 198 2.30 -4.45 3.99
CA ALA A 198 1.27 -4.86 4.95
C ALA A 198 1.17 -6.38 5.05
N ALA A 199 1.24 -7.10 3.92
CA ALA A 199 1.29 -8.56 3.89
C ALA A 199 2.57 -9.11 4.57
N CYS A 200 3.72 -8.45 4.39
CA CYS A 200 4.94 -8.79 5.13
C CYS A 200 4.76 -8.64 6.65
N LEU A 201 4.13 -7.55 7.13
CA LEU A 201 3.86 -7.36 8.56
C LEU A 201 2.94 -8.46 9.13
N LEU A 202 1.85 -8.81 8.42
CA LEU A 202 0.97 -9.91 8.82
C LEU A 202 1.69 -11.25 8.82
N THR A 203 2.61 -11.46 7.87
CA THR A 203 3.42 -12.69 7.80
C THR A 203 4.44 -12.76 8.94
N LEU A 204 5.02 -11.64 9.38
CA LEU A 204 5.83 -11.60 10.61
C LEU A 204 5.03 -12.03 11.84
N LEU A 205 3.81 -11.54 12.00
CA LEU A 205 2.91 -11.97 13.07
C LEU A 205 2.62 -13.49 12.99
N TRP A 206 2.38 -13.99 11.77
CA TRP A 206 2.19 -15.43 11.54
C TRP A 206 3.45 -16.22 11.94
N GLN A 207 4.64 -15.81 11.53
CA GLN A 207 5.89 -16.46 11.91
C GLN A 207 6.07 -16.51 13.44
N MET A 208 5.84 -15.39 14.13
CA MET A 208 5.90 -15.33 15.59
C MET A 208 4.93 -16.34 16.23
N ARG A 209 3.72 -16.46 15.67
CA ARG A 209 2.74 -17.44 16.16
C ARG A 209 3.18 -18.87 15.95
N GLN A 210 3.77 -19.19 14.78
CA GLN A 210 4.22 -20.56 14.46
C GLN A 210 5.44 -20.99 15.28
N THR A 211 6.37 -20.07 15.50
CA THR A 211 7.64 -20.37 16.19
C THR A 211 7.58 -20.12 17.70
N GLY A 212 6.60 -19.36 18.18
CA GLY A 212 6.57 -18.86 19.55
C GLY A 212 7.59 -17.74 19.82
N SER A 213 8.30 -17.28 18.80
CA SER A 213 9.28 -16.19 18.92
C SER A 213 8.61 -14.85 19.27
N ARG A 214 9.37 -13.98 19.92
CA ARG A 214 8.92 -12.67 20.35
C ARG A 214 9.95 -11.61 19.99
N PRO A 215 9.54 -10.38 19.69
CA PRO A 215 10.47 -9.27 19.48
C PRO A 215 11.25 -8.98 20.77
N ARG A 216 12.41 -8.35 20.61
CA ARG A 216 13.20 -7.97 21.79
C ARG A 216 12.43 -7.00 22.69
N PHE A 217 11.86 -5.95 22.12
CA PHE A 217 11.13 -4.90 22.83
C PHE A 217 9.64 -4.93 22.54
N ASP A 218 8.83 -4.29 23.38
CA ASP A 218 7.40 -4.10 23.12
C ASP A 218 7.22 -3.45 21.75
N THR A 219 6.43 -4.12 20.90
CA THR A 219 6.32 -3.76 19.48
C THR A 219 4.87 -3.50 19.10
N TYR A 220 4.63 -2.39 18.39
CA TYR A 220 3.36 -2.07 17.76
C TYR A 220 3.45 -2.26 16.25
N PHE A 221 2.63 -3.14 15.71
CA PHE A 221 2.40 -3.26 14.26
C PHE A 221 1.19 -2.41 13.91
N THR A 222 1.36 -1.41 13.08
CA THR A 222 0.27 -0.49 12.72
C THR A 222 0.01 -0.54 11.22
N PHE A 223 -1.24 -0.84 10.85
CA PHE A 223 -1.71 -0.76 9.48
C PHE A 223 -2.44 0.58 9.33
N THR A 224 -1.84 1.49 8.58
CA THR A 224 -2.33 2.86 8.43
C THR A 224 -3.30 2.99 7.27
N VAL A 225 -4.11 4.06 7.25
CA VAL A 225 -5.23 4.23 6.31
C VAL A 225 -5.32 5.61 5.66
N HIS A 226 -4.29 6.43 5.78
CA HIS A 226 -4.24 7.77 5.19
C HIS A 226 -2.82 8.14 4.72
N GLU A 227 -2.01 7.16 4.36
CA GLU A 227 -0.65 7.41 3.88
C GLU A 227 -0.68 8.17 2.56
N GLU A 228 -1.46 7.71 1.58
CA GLU A 228 -1.61 8.25 0.22
C GLU A 228 -2.07 9.72 0.16
N THR A 229 -2.52 10.24 1.29
CA THR A 229 -2.90 11.64 1.49
C THR A 229 -2.00 12.37 2.50
N GLY A 230 -0.88 11.75 2.89
CA GLY A 230 0.23 12.36 3.63
C GLY A 230 0.03 12.54 5.13
N HIS A 231 -0.92 11.79 5.75
CA HIS A 231 -1.17 11.92 7.20
C HIS A 231 -1.51 10.61 7.93
N GLY A 232 -1.17 9.44 7.35
CA GLY A 232 -1.38 8.12 7.97
C GLY A 232 -0.64 7.99 9.29
N GLY A 233 0.65 8.33 9.30
CA GLY A 233 1.51 8.25 10.48
C GLY A 233 1.19 9.21 11.62
N ALA A 234 0.30 10.19 11.41
CA ALA A 234 0.00 11.22 12.43
C ALA A 234 -0.67 10.68 13.71
N THR A 235 -1.15 9.44 13.72
CA THR A 235 -1.84 8.81 14.86
C THR A 235 -1.28 7.44 15.23
N LEU A 236 -0.01 7.21 14.93
CA LEU A 236 0.72 6.02 15.37
C LEU A 236 0.87 6.02 16.91
N PRO A 237 1.01 4.86 17.54
CA PRO A 237 1.47 4.79 18.93
C PRO A 237 2.81 5.50 19.09
N THR A 238 2.98 6.20 20.21
CA THR A 238 4.29 6.79 20.55
C THR A 238 5.30 5.68 20.80
N VAL A 239 6.44 5.77 20.14
CA VAL A 239 7.52 4.78 20.19
C VAL A 239 8.89 5.44 20.19
N ASP A 240 9.91 4.73 20.64
CA ASP A 240 11.30 5.22 20.62
C ASP A 240 11.94 5.06 19.24
N GLU A 241 11.60 3.97 18.52
CA GLU A 241 12.04 3.70 17.15
C GLU A 241 10.85 3.33 16.28
N LEU A 242 10.77 3.92 15.08
CA LEU A 242 9.75 3.63 14.07
C LEU A 242 10.40 3.11 12.79
N LEU A 243 10.08 1.90 12.39
CA LEU A 243 10.44 1.34 11.10
C LEU A 243 9.19 1.32 10.21
N ALA A 244 9.12 2.20 9.22
CA ALA A 244 8.11 2.07 8.19
C ALA A 244 8.52 0.95 7.21
N LEU A 245 7.56 0.11 6.87
CA LEU A 245 7.63 -0.74 5.71
C LEU A 245 6.73 -0.10 4.66
N ASP A 246 7.34 0.28 3.54
CA ASP A 246 6.66 0.89 2.42
C ASP A 246 7.52 0.67 1.18
N MET A 247 6.93 0.56 0.01
CA MET A 247 7.61 0.07 -1.18
C MET A 247 8.89 0.83 -1.53
N GLY A 248 9.88 0.11 -2.02
CA GLY A 248 11.12 0.65 -2.58
C GLY A 248 10.95 1.05 -4.04
N CYS A 249 11.33 2.28 -4.38
CA CYS A 249 11.29 2.77 -5.76
C CYS A 249 12.31 2.05 -6.64
N ILE A 250 11.91 1.76 -7.88
CA ILE A 250 12.78 1.27 -8.94
C ILE A 250 12.80 2.28 -10.09
N GLY A 251 13.96 2.74 -10.50
CA GLY A 251 14.06 3.74 -11.56
C GLY A 251 15.49 4.18 -11.83
N GLU A 252 15.63 5.25 -12.59
CA GLU A 252 16.91 5.86 -12.93
C GLU A 252 17.60 6.36 -11.65
N ASP A 253 18.92 6.15 -11.55
CA ASP A 253 19.77 6.48 -10.39
C ASP A 253 19.43 5.72 -9.09
N LEU A 254 18.59 4.67 -9.13
CA LEU A 254 18.27 3.81 -8.00
C LEU A 254 18.87 2.42 -8.20
N GLY A 255 19.38 1.83 -7.12
CA GLY A 255 20.03 0.51 -7.15
C GLY A 255 19.08 -0.65 -6.91
N CYS A 256 17.89 -0.39 -6.36
CA CYS A 256 16.93 -1.42 -6.01
C CYS A 256 16.31 -2.08 -7.24
N THR A 257 16.07 -3.37 -7.12
CA THR A 257 15.35 -4.20 -8.08
C THR A 257 14.16 -4.88 -7.41
N GLU A 258 13.28 -5.50 -8.18
CA GLU A 258 12.14 -6.26 -7.65
C GLU A 258 12.53 -7.44 -6.75
N TYR A 259 13.80 -7.85 -6.78
CA TYR A 259 14.32 -9.00 -6.03
C TYR A 259 14.92 -8.65 -4.66
N GLN A 260 14.91 -7.39 -4.28
CA GLN A 260 15.64 -6.85 -3.14
C GLN A 260 14.71 -6.13 -2.17
N VAL A 261 15.13 -6.03 -0.91
CA VAL A 261 14.61 -5.01 -0.01
C VAL A 261 15.37 -3.70 -0.26
N SER A 262 14.66 -2.61 -0.42
CA SER A 262 15.23 -1.27 -0.43
C SER A 262 15.32 -0.73 0.99
N ILE A 263 16.45 -0.14 1.34
CA ILE A 263 16.67 0.64 2.57
C ILE A 263 16.76 2.09 2.14
N CYS A 264 15.76 2.89 2.47
CA CYS A 264 15.73 4.30 2.11
C CYS A 264 16.62 5.12 3.06
N ALA A 265 17.69 5.72 2.53
CA ALA A 265 18.52 6.61 3.32
C ALA A 265 17.93 8.02 3.45
N LYS A 266 17.15 8.45 2.43
CA LYS A 266 16.51 9.76 2.37
C LYS A 266 15.34 9.74 1.40
N ASP A 267 14.25 10.40 1.78
CA ASP A 267 13.13 10.74 0.89
C ASP A 267 13.01 12.26 0.67
N SER A 268 11.87 12.74 0.14
CA SER A 268 11.61 14.18 -0.06
C SER A 268 11.52 14.97 1.24
N GLY A 269 11.17 14.30 2.35
CA GLY A 269 11.05 14.91 3.68
C GLY A 269 12.39 15.12 4.41
N GLY A 270 13.44 14.45 3.94
CA GLY A 270 14.78 14.53 4.51
C GLY A 270 15.43 13.18 4.77
N PRO A 271 16.64 13.15 5.35
CA PRO A 271 17.31 11.90 5.70
C PRO A 271 16.61 11.22 6.89
N TYR A 272 16.60 9.88 6.83
CA TYR A 272 16.24 9.03 7.96
C TYR A 272 17.37 8.97 8.99
N ASP A 273 17.11 8.36 10.16
CA ASP A 273 18.10 8.24 11.22
C ASP A 273 19.31 7.43 10.76
N TYR A 274 20.49 8.03 10.82
CA TYR A 274 21.74 7.45 10.31
C TYR A 274 22.11 6.13 11.00
N GLU A 275 21.88 6.03 12.32
CA GLU A 275 22.23 4.84 13.11
C GLU A 275 21.27 3.69 12.77
N MET A 276 19.98 3.96 12.65
CA MET A 276 18.99 2.93 12.25
C MET A 276 19.27 2.42 10.84
N VAL A 277 19.49 3.33 9.88
CA VAL A 277 19.84 2.94 8.50
C VAL A 277 21.15 2.12 8.46
N SER A 278 22.18 2.54 9.20
CA SER A 278 23.45 1.82 9.28
C SER A 278 23.27 0.43 9.90
N ARG A 279 22.44 0.29 10.93
CA ARG A 279 22.10 -1.00 11.56
C ARG A 279 21.38 -1.93 10.58
N LEU A 280 20.40 -1.42 9.83
CA LEU A 280 19.69 -2.21 8.81
C LEU A 280 20.65 -2.72 7.73
N VAL A 281 21.55 -1.85 7.23
CA VAL A 281 22.60 -2.23 6.27
C VAL A 281 23.53 -3.29 6.84
N GLN A 282 23.94 -3.14 8.11
CA GLN A 282 24.80 -4.12 8.78
C GLN A 282 24.10 -5.47 8.89
N LEU A 283 22.85 -5.51 9.39
CA LEU A 283 22.06 -6.72 9.51
C LEU A 283 21.91 -7.43 8.15
N ALA A 284 21.57 -6.68 7.11
CA ALA A 284 21.43 -7.25 5.77
C ALA A 284 22.75 -7.87 5.26
N LYS A 285 23.89 -7.20 5.49
CA LYS A 285 25.21 -7.72 5.13
C LYS A 285 25.59 -8.98 5.89
N GLU A 286 25.43 -8.98 7.20
CA GLU A 286 25.81 -10.09 8.09
C GLU A 286 24.97 -11.34 7.84
N GLN A 287 23.68 -11.17 7.56
CA GLN A 287 22.75 -12.27 7.34
C GLN A 287 22.54 -12.63 5.87
N GLY A 288 23.20 -11.92 4.95
CA GLY A 288 23.13 -12.23 3.52
C GLY A 288 21.80 -11.89 2.86
N VAL A 289 21.02 -10.99 3.44
CA VAL A 289 19.80 -10.47 2.83
C VAL A 289 20.18 -9.64 1.60
N ASP A 290 19.46 -9.82 0.49
CA ASP A 290 19.70 -9.03 -0.73
C ASP A 290 19.01 -7.66 -0.59
N TYR A 291 19.79 -6.58 -0.67
CA TYR A 291 19.31 -5.22 -0.39
C TYR A 291 19.96 -4.19 -1.30
N SER A 292 19.29 -3.04 -1.44
CA SER A 292 19.86 -1.79 -1.96
C SER A 292 19.71 -0.67 -0.93
N VAL A 293 20.56 0.36 -1.04
CA VAL A 293 20.39 1.61 -0.27
C VAL A 293 20.16 2.73 -1.26
N ASP A 294 19.03 3.40 -1.17
CA ASP A 294 18.60 4.36 -2.17
C ASP A 294 18.13 5.69 -1.55
N ILE A 295 18.03 6.72 -2.39
CA ILE A 295 17.49 8.04 -2.09
C ILE A 295 16.33 8.31 -3.04
N TYR A 296 15.12 8.52 -2.51
CA TYR A 296 13.94 8.74 -3.33
C TYR A 296 13.66 10.22 -3.54
N PRO A 297 13.64 10.70 -4.80
CA PRO A 297 13.51 12.13 -5.07
C PRO A 297 12.08 12.68 -4.88
N HIS A 298 11.04 11.87 -5.07
CA HIS A 298 9.63 12.26 -5.05
C HIS A 298 8.80 11.24 -4.25
N TYR A 299 9.06 11.19 -2.94
CA TYR A 299 8.49 10.15 -2.08
C TYR A 299 8.30 10.70 -0.67
N GLY A 300 7.27 10.25 0.02
CA GLY A 300 7.07 10.46 1.44
C GLY A 300 6.60 9.16 2.07
N SER A 301 6.62 9.07 3.40
CA SER A 301 6.14 7.91 4.12
C SER A 301 5.42 8.32 5.40
N ASP A 302 4.81 7.37 6.07
CA ASP A 302 4.19 7.55 7.38
C ASP A 302 5.17 8.07 8.45
N VAL A 303 6.48 7.81 8.32
CA VAL A 303 7.49 8.40 9.19
C VAL A 303 7.47 9.93 9.10
N GLY A 304 7.49 10.47 7.87
CA GLY A 304 7.42 11.91 7.67
C GLY A 304 6.13 12.53 8.24
N ALA A 305 5.01 11.82 8.14
CA ALA A 305 3.75 12.23 8.74
C ALA A 305 3.80 12.22 10.29
N ALA A 306 4.39 11.17 10.87
CA ALA A 306 4.58 11.05 12.32
C ALA A 306 5.45 12.18 12.88
N TRP A 307 6.58 12.46 12.25
CA TRP A 307 7.48 13.56 12.65
C TRP A 307 6.80 14.94 12.54
N ARG A 308 6.08 15.21 11.45
CA ARG A 308 5.31 16.46 11.30
C ARG A 308 4.20 16.60 12.34
N ALA A 309 3.66 15.48 12.82
CA ALA A 309 2.68 15.46 13.92
C ALA A 309 3.30 15.60 15.32
N GLY A 310 4.62 15.68 15.42
CA GLY A 310 5.34 15.91 16.68
C GLY A 310 5.81 14.64 17.40
N MET A 311 5.84 13.49 16.72
CA MET A 311 6.38 12.26 17.31
C MET A 311 7.91 12.38 17.44
N ASP A 312 8.41 12.28 18.67
CA ASP A 312 9.85 12.26 18.98
C ASP A 312 10.35 10.82 18.96
N CYS A 313 10.72 10.33 17.76
CA CYS A 313 11.27 8.99 17.58
C CYS A 313 12.39 8.99 16.54
N ARG A 314 13.31 8.04 16.65
CA ARG A 314 14.21 7.69 15.54
C ARG A 314 13.45 6.86 14.53
N ALA A 315 13.73 7.02 13.25
CA ALA A 315 13.00 6.24 12.25
C ALA A 315 13.83 5.89 11.02
N ALA A 316 13.42 4.81 10.37
CA ALA A 316 13.93 4.33 9.09
C ALA A 316 12.78 3.83 8.22
N LEU A 317 13.08 3.59 6.95
CA LEU A 317 12.16 3.07 5.94
C LEU A 317 12.82 1.94 5.17
N ILE A 318 12.11 0.82 5.06
CA ILE A 318 12.49 -0.31 4.19
C ILE A 318 11.26 -0.79 3.43
N GLY A 319 11.46 -1.49 2.32
CA GLY A 319 10.35 -2.17 1.66
C GLY A 319 10.77 -2.96 0.42
N PRO A 320 9.89 -3.81 -0.12
CA PRO A 320 10.17 -4.55 -1.33
C PRO A 320 10.29 -3.62 -2.51
N GLY A 321 11.22 -3.90 -3.43
CA GLY A 321 11.30 -3.15 -4.68
C GLY A 321 10.02 -3.33 -5.50
N VAL A 322 9.37 -2.21 -5.84
CA VAL A 322 8.15 -2.18 -6.66
C VAL A 322 8.39 -1.29 -7.88
N HIS A 323 8.21 -1.86 -9.06
CA HIS A 323 8.32 -1.14 -10.31
C HIS A 323 6.99 -0.51 -10.71
N ALA A 324 7.03 0.70 -11.29
CA ALA A 324 5.88 1.45 -11.81
C ALA A 324 4.81 1.78 -10.76
N SER A 325 5.23 2.17 -9.54
CA SER A 325 4.32 2.61 -8.47
C SER A 325 3.36 3.70 -8.95
N HIS A 326 2.16 3.73 -8.35
CA HIS A 326 1.02 4.57 -8.74
C HIS A 326 0.45 4.27 -10.15
N GLY A 327 0.97 3.23 -10.81
CA GLY A 327 0.50 2.75 -12.11
C GLY A 327 0.10 1.29 -12.09
N MET A 328 0.65 0.49 -13.03
CA MET A 328 0.51 -0.96 -13.04
C MET A 328 1.78 -1.59 -12.49
N GLU A 329 1.74 -1.94 -11.23
CA GLU A 329 2.90 -2.28 -10.42
C GLU A 329 3.34 -3.72 -10.59
N ARG A 330 4.61 -3.96 -10.26
CA ARG A 330 5.19 -5.30 -10.23
C ARG A 330 6.27 -5.40 -9.17
N THR A 331 6.28 -6.51 -8.45
CA THR A 331 7.34 -6.94 -7.53
C THR A 331 7.64 -8.42 -7.71
N HIS A 332 8.53 -8.98 -6.92
CA HIS A 332 8.88 -10.39 -6.91
C HIS A 332 8.87 -10.96 -5.49
N LEU A 333 8.57 -12.25 -5.34
CA LEU A 333 8.59 -12.94 -4.05
C LEU A 333 9.94 -12.86 -3.32
N ASP A 334 11.04 -12.75 -4.05
CA ASP A 334 12.38 -12.56 -3.46
C ASP A 334 12.49 -11.23 -2.73
N GLY A 335 11.97 -10.13 -3.30
CA GLY A 335 11.94 -8.81 -2.65
C GLY A 335 11.06 -8.79 -1.41
N LEU A 336 9.88 -9.44 -1.48
CA LEU A 336 9.01 -9.63 -0.32
C LEU A 336 9.71 -10.44 0.78
N THR A 337 10.40 -11.52 0.39
CA THR A 337 11.18 -12.37 1.28
C THR A 337 12.29 -11.59 1.96
N ALA A 338 13.07 -10.82 1.19
CA ALA A 338 14.16 -9.99 1.72
C ALA A 338 13.64 -8.94 2.71
N THR A 339 12.49 -8.32 2.41
CA THR A 339 11.84 -7.35 3.30
C THR A 339 11.39 -7.99 4.62
N LEU A 340 10.72 -9.14 4.53
CA LEU A 340 10.28 -9.92 5.69
C LEU A 340 11.47 -10.33 6.58
N GLN A 341 12.55 -10.83 5.96
CA GLN A 341 13.77 -11.23 6.67
C GLN A 341 14.42 -10.05 7.38
N LEU A 342 14.60 -8.91 6.69
CA LEU A 342 15.25 -7.74 7.30
C LEU A 342 14.43 -7.16 8.44
N ALA A 343 13.10 -7.10 8.30
CA ALA A 343 12.21 -6.64 9.37
C ALA A 343 12.25 -7.59 10.58
N GLY A 344 12.27 -8.90 10.36
CA GLY A 344 12.42 -9.90 11.43
C GLY A 344 13.76 -9.79 12.18
N LEU A 345 14.86 -9.58 11.44
CA LEU A 345 16.19 -9.36 12.00
C LEU A 345 16.25 -8.06 12.82
N TYR A 346 15.62 -6.99 12.33
CA TYR A 346 15.54 -5.73 13.04
C TYR A 346 14.82 -5.88 14.40
N LEU A 347 13.78 -6.69 14.47
CA LEU A 347 13.04 -6.98 15.70
C LEU A 347 13.77 -7.92 16.66
N GLU A 348 14.92 -8.51 16.25
CA GLU A 348 15.68 -9.49 17.04
C GLU A 348 14.76 -10.63 17.56
N LEU A 349 13.99 -11.23 16.65
CA LEU A 349 13.05 -12.32 16.98
C LEU A 349 13.80 -13.54 17.56
N ALA A 350 13.37 -14.00 18.75
CA ALA A 350 13.90 -15.20 19.41
C ALA A 350 12.82 -15.90 20.26
#